data_19d392a32f9ee6909f08fe4598d36531
#
_entry.id   19d392a32f9ee6909f08fe4598d36531
#
_cell.length_a   1.000
_cell.length_b   1.000
_cell.length_c   1.000
_cell.angle_alpha   90.00
_cell.angle_beta   90.00
_cell.angle_gamma   90.00
#
_symmetry.space_group_name_H-M   'P 1'
#
loop_
_entity.id
_entity.type
_entity.pdbx_description
1 polymer ?
#
loop_
_entity_poly.entity_id
_entity_poly.type
_entity_poly.pdbx_seq_one_letter_code
_entity_poly.pdbx_strand_id
1 'polypeptide(L)'
;PAAAETEPRHWRNAPTPPMGWNSWDCFGTTLTEAQAKAQADAMAQYLKPYGWNVFTVDIQWYEPESKGHAYKDGAKLEMDKYSRLVPAAKKFPSATNEAGFKPLADYVHSKGLKFGIHIMRGIPKQAVAQNTPIRGTRARAQDIAKQDSTCGWNPDMFGVDMAKEGAQDYYDSLFKLYASWGVDFVKVDDISRPYDNVQRAEVEAIRKAIDKSGRPIVLSLSPGDTPLDYGEHVMKHANLWRISDDFWDRWQPLHEMFGRLEKWTPHRAPGAWPDADMLPFGTIEFKRPTNFTQDEQVLCLSLWCIARSPLIFGGDLTKLDPFIFR
;
A
#
# COMPACT_ATOMS: atom_id res chain seq x y z
N PRO A 1 3.39 -39.95 -0.68
CA PRO A 1 3.26 -38.79 0.17
C PRO A 1 3.68 -37.58 -0.64
N ALA A 2 2.72 -36.68 -0.90
CA ALA A 2 3.02 -35.39 -1.47
C ALA A 2 3.99 -34.68 -0.53
N ALA A 3 5.07 -34.11 -1.05
CA ALA A 3 5.96 -33.29 -0.27
C ALA A 3 5.12 -32.14 0.32
N ALA A 4 5.17 -31.96 1.64
CA ALA A 4 4.52 -30.82 2.26
C ALA A 4 5.06 -29.57 1.57
N GLU A 5 4.19 -28.79 0.93
CA GLU A 5 4.59 -27.51 0.37
C GLU A 5 5.18 -26.67 1.52
N THR A 6 6.43 -26.30 1.38
CA THR A 6 7.09 -25.46 2.39
C THR A 6 6.44 -24.08 2.36
N GLU A 7 6.04 -23.58 3.54
CA GLU A 7 5.46 -22.24 3.68
C GLU A 7 6.27 -21.19 2.92
N PRO A 8 5.61 -20.24 2.22
CA PRO A 8 6.30 -19.18 1.49
C PRO A 8 7.24 -18.38 2.39
N ARG A 9 8.47 -18.16 1.95
CA ARG A 9 9.50 -17.48 2.76
C ARG A 9 9.08 -16.10 3.26
N HIS A 10 8.29 -15.37 2.47
CA HIS A 10 7.85 -14.02 2.80
C HIS A 10 6.82 -13.98 3.94
N TRP A 11 6.16 -15.10 4.29
CA TRP A 11 5.22 -15.14 5.42
C TRP A 11 5.88 -14.72 6.74
N ARG A 12 7.17 -15.02 6.91
CA ARG A 12 7.94 -14.58 8.08
C ARG A 12 8.06 -13.07 8.26
N ASN A 13 7.78 -12.28 7.21
CA ASN A 13 7.84 -10.81 7.25
C ASN A 13 6.64 -10.21 7.99
N ALA A 14 5.51 -10.93 8.07
CA ALA A 14 4.30 -10.52 8.77
C ALA A 14 3.69 -11.70 9.57
N PRO A 15 4.42 -12.29 10.55
CA PRO A 15 3.98 -13.50 11.28
C PRO A 15 2.70 -13.25 12.09
N THR A 16 2.41 -12.00 12.41
CA THR A 16 1.15 -11.50 12.96
C THR A 16 0.55 -10.47 12.03
N PRO A 17 -0.79 -10.21 12.09
CA PRO A 17 -1.39 -9.14 11.31
C PRO A 17 -0.66 -7.82 11.56
N PRO A 18 -0.20 -7.10 10.52
CA PRO A 18 0.43 -5.79 10.69
C PRO A 18 -0.48 -4.81 11.39
N MET A 19 0.10 -4.01 12.29
CA MET A 19 -0.58 -2.91 12.97
C MET A 19 0.16 -1.61 12.63
N GLY A 20 -0.57 -0.59 12.18
CA GLY A 20 0.07 0.60 11.68
C GLY A 20 -0.86 1.78 11.44
N TRP A 21 -0.33 2.76 10.75
CA TRP A 21 -1.01 3.96 10.31
C TRP A 21 -0.81 4.15 8.80
N ASN A 22 -1.83 4.68 8.14
CA ASN A 22 -1.78 5.06 6.74
C ASN A 22 -2.41 6.44 6.56
N SER A 23 -1.84 7.26 5.70
CA SER A 23 -2.22 8.67 5.53
C SER A 23 -3.50 8.92 4.73
N TRP A 24 -4.09 7.91 4.09
CA TRP A 24 -5.18 8.12 3.15
C TRP A 24 -6.42 8.76 3.76
N ASP A 25 -6.98 8.18 4.82
CA ASP A 25 -8.26 8.65 5.37
C ASP A 25 -8.18 10.08 5.89
N CYS A 26 -7.03 10.48 6.46
CA CYS A 26 -6.90 11.81 7.07
C CYS A 26 -6.29 12.87 6.14
N PHE A 27 -5.44 12.51 5.16
CA PHE A 27 -4.75 13.49 4.31
C PHE A 27 -5.02 13.29 2.80
N GLY A 28 -5.67 12.21 2.39
CA GLY A 28 -5.84 11.90 0.98
C GLY A 28 -4.52 11.97 0.22
N THR A 29 -4.51 12.70 -0.89
CA THR A 29 -3.32 12.86 -1.74
C THR A 29 -2.35 13.96 -1.25
N THR A 30 -2.65 14.68 -0.15
CA THR A 30 -1.99 15.96 0.18
C THR A 30 -0.88 15.87 1.21
N LEU A 31 -0.56 14.69 1.73
CA LEU A 31 0.45 14.52 2.78
C LEU A 31 1.77 15.19 2.40
N THR A 32 2.33 15.97 3.32
CA THR A 32 3.65 16.58 3.23
C THR A 32 4.65 15.92 4.18
N GLU A 33 5.94 16.13 3.94
CA GLU A 33 7.00 15.59 4.80
C GLU A 33 6.88 16.07 6.27
N ALA A 34 6.52 17.33 6.47
CA ALA A 34 6.33 17.89 7.82
C ALA A 34 5.17 17.19 8.56
N GLN A 35 4.05 16.96 7.86
CA GLN A 35 2.91 16.22 8.40
C GLN A 35 3.31 14.76 8.67
N ALA A 36 4.00 14.10 7.72
CA ALA A 36 4.46 12.72 7.90
C ALA A 36 5.34 12.56 9.15
N LYS A 37 6.28 13.48 9.38
CA LYS A 37 7.12 13.47 10.59
C LYS A 37 6.30 13.66 11.87
N ALA A 38 5.34 14.58 11.87
CA ALA A 38 4.45 14.80 13.02
C ALA A 38 3.60 13.56 13.34
N GLN A 39 3.08 12.88 12.30
CA GLN A 39 2.33 11.61 12.47
C GLN A 39 3.24 10.49 12.99
N ALA A 40 4.48 10.39 12.49
CA ALA A 40 5.44 9.39 12.97
C ALA A 40 5.82 9.61 14.44
N ASP A 41 5.97 10.86 14.88
CA ASP A 41 6.21 11.21 16.28
C ASP A 41 5.03 10.82 17.17
N ALA A 42 3.80 11.17 16.76
CA ALA A 42 2.58 10.81 17.46
C ALA A 42 2.40 9.28 17.53
N MET A 43 2.64 8.58 16.42
CA MET A 43 2.58 7.11 16.38
C MET A 43 3.59 6.47 17.32
N ALA A 44 4.83 6.97 17.35
CA ALA A 44 5.87 6.46 18.25
C ALA A 44 5.51 6.67 19.72
N GLN A 45 4.86 7.79 20.03
CA GLN A 45 4.44 8.13 21.39
C GLN A 45 3.22 7.32 21.86
N TYR A 46 2.18 7.22 21.02
CA TYR A 46 0.86 6.77 21.45
C TYR A 46 0.52 5.33 21.04
N LEU A 47 0.96 4.86 19.90
CA LEU A 47 0.55 3.57 19.33
C LEU A 47 1.65 2.49 19.40
N LYS A 48 2.92 2.88 19.21
CA LYS A 48 4.05 1.94 19.22
C LYS A 48 4.15 1.12 20.51
N PRO A 49 3.90 1.66 21.73
CA PRO A 49 3.93 0.86 22.96
C PRO A 49 2.99 -0.35 22.94
N TYR A 50 1.97 -0.31 22.10
CA TYR A 50 0.96 -1.37 21.94
C TYR A 50 1.18 -2.23 20.69
N GLY A 51 2.36 -2.13 20.04
CA GLY A 51 2.75 -2.97 18.92
C GLY A 51 2.43 -2.42 17.51
N TRP A 52 1.86 -1.21 17.43
CA TRP A 52 1.60 -0.54 16.16
C TRP A 52 2.91 0.05 15.63
N ASN A 53 3.42 -0.47 14.51
CA ASN A 53 4.76 -0.10 14.07
C ASN A 53 4.92 0.14 12.56
N VAL A 54 3.89 -0.04 11.74
CA VAL A 54 3.95 0.21 10.30
C VAL A 54 3.43 1.60 9.98
N PHE A 55 4.28 2.50 9.51
CA PHE A 55 3.95 3.86 9.12
C PHE A 55 3.93 3.97 7.60
N THR A 56 2.77 4.24 6.99
CA THR A 56 2.59 4.22 5.53
C THR A 56 2.22 5.58 4.96
N VAL A 57 3.02 6.05 3.99
CA VAL A 57 2.70 7.19 3.13
C VAL A 57 1.88 6.69 1.94
N ASP A 58 0.62 7.09 1.87
CA ASP A 58 -0.31 6.71 0.80
C ASP A 58 -0.17 7.60 -0.44
N ILE A 59 -0.95 7.33 -1.48
CA ILE A 59 -1.00 8.10 -2.73
C ILE A 59 -1.39 9.57 -2.41
N GLN A 60 -0.96 10.62 -3.09
CA GLN A 60 -0.21 10.64 -4.36
C GLN A 60 1.12 11.39 -4.14
N TRP A 61 2.06 10.73 -3.47
CA TRP A 61 3.33 11.34 -3.03
C TRP A 61 4.22 11.82 -4.20
N TYR A 62 3.97 11.35 -5.40
CA TYR A 62 4.72 11.65 -6.62
C TYR A 62 4.11 12.76 -7.49
N GLU A 63 2.93 13.28 -7.14
CA GLU A 63 2.25 14.37 -7.83
C GLU A 63 2.33 15.66 -6.99
N PRO A 64 3.09 16.69 -7.45
CA PRO A 64 3.40 17.87 -6.64
C PRO A 64 2.20 18.77 -6.33
N GLU A 65 1.15 18.74 -7.17
CA GLU A 65 -0.02 19.64 -7.08
C GLU A 65 -1.30 18.91 -6.62
N SER A 66 -1.21 17.61 -6.28
CA SER A 66 -2.37 16.82 -5.90
C SER A 66 -3.09 17.37 -4.67
N LYS A 67 -4.44 17.29 -4.68
CA LYS A 67 -5.31 17.86 -3.64
C LYS A 67 -6.53 16.96 -3.38
N GLY A 68 -6.89 16.84 -2.11
CA GLY A 68 -8.11 16.10 -1.71
C GLY A 68 -7.98 14.60 -1.88
N HIS A 69 -9.08 13.95 -2.22
CA HIS A 69 -9.17 12.51 -2.50
C HIS A 69 -9.44 12.23 -3.99
N ALA A 70 -9.12 13.20 -4.87
CA ALA A 70 -9.34 13.09 -6.31
C ALA A 70 -8.02 13.12 -7.08
N TYR A 71 -8.04 12.58 -8.30
CA TYR A 71 -6.90 12.52 -9.19
C TYR A 71 -7.15 13.39 -10.42
N LYS A 72 -6.08 14.03 -10.92
CA LYS A 72 -6.14 14.90 -12.09
C LYS A 72 -5.61 14.15 -13.30
N ASP A 73 -6.43 14.00 -14.33
CA ASP A 73 -5.98 13.45 -15.61
C ASP A 73 -4.89 14.34 -16.24
N GLY A 74 -3.84 13.68 -16.77
CA GLY A 74 -2.70 14.38 -17.36
C GLY A 74 -1.84 15.17 -16.35
N ALA A 75 -1.94 14.86 -15.05
CA ALA A 75 -1.04 15.45 -14.05
C ALA A 75 0.43 15.15 -14.39
N LYS A 76 1.31 16.14 -14.15
CA LYS A 76 2.75 15.94 -14.28
C LYS A 76 3.25 15.22 -13.03
N LEU A 77 3.73 13.99 -13.22
CA LEU A 77 4.26 13.14 -12.15
C LEU A 77 5.79 13.34 -12.04
N GLU A 78 6.29 13.34 -10.82
CA GLU A 78 7.74 13.28 -10.59
C GLU A 78 8.25 11.87 -10.82
N MET A 79 9.21 11.75 -11.74
CA MET A 79 9.68 10.45 -12.22
C MET A 79 11.18 10.55 -12.56
N ASP A 80 11.92 9.48 -12.29
CA ASP A 80 13.32 9.40 -12.72
C ASP A 80 13.42 9.03 -14.22
N LYS A 81 14.63 9.05 -14.73
CA LYS A 81 14.92 8.73 -16.15
C LYS A 81 14.66 7.27 -16.55
N TYR A 82 14.29 6.41 -15.60
CA TYR A 82 14.05 4.98 -15.80
C TYR A 82 12.59 4.60 -15.57
N SER A 83 11.64 5.49 -15.81
CA SER A 83 10.20 5.23 -15.69
C SER A 83 9.69 5.02 -14.26
N ARG A 84 10.49 5.33 -13.22
CA ARG A 84 10.12 5.06 -11.83
C ARG A 84 9.68 6.36 -11.16
N LEU A 85 8.53 6.32 -10.49
CA LEU A 85 8.02 7.44 -9.71
C LEU A 85 8.96 7.75 -8.53
N VAL A 86 9.15 9.05 -8.26
CA VAL A 86 9.95 9.55 -7.14
C VAL A 86 9.14 10.57 -6.33
N PRO A 87 9.43 10.75 -5.03
CA PRO A 87 8.69 11.70 -4.21
C PRO A 87 8.82 13.13 -4.75
N ALA A 88 7.67 13.82 -4.85
CA ALA A 88 7.64 15.21 -5.29
C ALA A 88 8.33 16.12 -4.26
N ALA A 89 9.40 16.79 -4.67
CA ALA A 89 10.21 17.65 -3.78
C ALA A 89 9.39 18.79 -3.13
N LYS A 90 8.32 19.24 -3.79
CA LYS A 90 7.39 20.22 -3.22
C LYS A 90 6.70 19.72 -1.97
N LYS A 91 6.40 18.42 -1.89
CA LYS A 91 5.76 17.76 -0.73
C LYS A 91 6.78 17.19 0.23
N PHE A 92 7.86 16.64 -0.30
CA PHE A 92 8.93 15.96 0.42
C PHE A 92 10.29 16.62 0.11
N PRO A 93 10.59 17.76 0.73
CA PRO A 93 11.79 18.54 0.40
C PRO A 93 13.10 17.79 0.58
N SER A 94 13.15 16.81 1.49
CA SER A 94 14.35 15.99 1.71
C SER A 94 14.60 14.94 0.60
N ALA A 95 13.64 14.74 -0.32
CA ALA A 95 13.75 13.77 -1.42
C ALA A 95 14.62 14.28 -2.60
N THR A 96 15.19 15.45 -2.51
CA THR A 96 16.06 16.05 -3.53
C THR A 96 17.37 15.26 -3.73
N ASN A 97 18.07 15.53 -4.82
CA ASN A 97 19.37 14.91 -5.14
C ASN A 97 19.31 13.37 -5.20
N GLU A 98 18.27 12.83 -5.79
CA GLU A 98 18.02 11.39 -5.94
C GLU A 98 17.86 10.62 -4.60
N ALA A 99 17.71 11.33 -3.48
CA ALA A 99 17.58 10.71 -2.15
C ALA A 99 16.28 9.89 -2.01
N GLY A 100 15.24 10.24 -2.77
CA GLY A 100 13.94 9.59 -2.68
C GLY A 100 13.37 9.67 -1.26
N PHE A 101 12.72 8.61 -0.81
CA PHE A 101 12.19 8.56 0.55
C PHE A 101 13.23 8.21 1.62
N LYS A 102 14.50 7.98 1.27
CA LYS A 102 15.49 7.55 2.27
C LYS A 102 15.56 8.45 3.51
N PRO A 103 15.60 9.81 3.40
CA PRO A 103 15.67 10.66 4.59
C PRO A 103 14.41 10.56 5.48
N LEU A 104 13.22 10.42 4.89
CA LEU A 104 11.99 10.23 5.65
C LEU A 104 11.92 8.82 6.27
N ALA A 105 12.34 7.80 5.53
CA ALA A 105 12.42 6.44 6.05
C ALA A 105 13.41 6.33 7.23
N ASP A 106 14.59 6.94 7.12
CA ASP A 106 15.57 7.01 8.21
C ASP A 106 14.98 7.71 9.46
N TYR A 107 14.21 8.78 9.25
CA TYR A 107 13.50 9.46 10.35
C TYR A 107 12.48 8.54 11.03
N VAL A 108 11.64 7.86 10.24
CA VAL A 108 10.64 6.91 10.76
C VAL A 108 11.31 5.74 11.50
N HIS A 109 12.38 5.20 10.92
CA HIS A 109 13.19 4.16 11.56
C HIS A 109 13.82 4.63 12.88
N SER A 110 14.27 5.89 12.97
CA SER A 110 14.81 6.45 14.22
C SER A 110 13.81 6.46 15.36
N LYS A 111 12.50 6.43 15.05
CA LYS A 111 11.42 6.28 16.03
C LYS A 111 11.13 4.82 16.39
N GLY A 112 11.84 3.87 15.77
CA GLY A 112 11.61 2.43 15.91
C GLY A 112 10.35 1.95 15.21
N LEU A 113 9.93 2.64 14.15
CA LEU A 113 8.82 2.28 13.27
C LEU A 113 9.35 1.70 11.96
N LYS A 114 8.51 0.98 11.22
CA LYS A 114 8.76 0.51 9.87
C LYS A 114 8.18 1.52 8.87
N PHE A 115 8.88 1.76 7.77
CA PHE A 115 8.43 2.70 6.75
C PHE A 115 7.74 1.99 5.57
N GLY A 116 6.54 2.43 5.25
CA GLY A 116 5.72 1.92 4.16
C GLY A 116 5.35 2.99 3.14
N ILE A 117 5.09 2.57 1.92
CA ILE A 117 4.56 3.41 0.84
C ILE A 117 3.41 2.73 0.12
N HIS A 118 2.51 3.54 -0.45
CA HIS A 118 1.54 3.12 -1.43
C HIS A 118 2.13 3.28 -2.84
N ILE A 119 1.81 2.34 -3.74
CA ILE A 119 2.08 2.47 -5.17
C ILE A 119 0.87 2.01 -5.97
N MET A 120 0.69 2.55 -7.17
CA MET A 120 -0.17 1.94 -8.18
C MET A 120 0.57 0.79 -8.84
N ARG A 121 -0.14 -0.27 -9.27
CA ARG A 121 0.43 -1.26 -10.20
C ARG A 121 0.78 -0.62 -11.53
N GLY A 122 1.61 -1.30 -12.31
CA GLY A 122 1.85 -0.93 -13.69
C GLY A 122 2.96 0.10 -13.89
N ILE A 123 2.93 0.76 -15.04
CA ILE A 123 3.93 1.73 -15.49
C ILE A 123 3.27 3.10 -15.75
N PRO A 124 3.90 4.24 -15.37
CA PRO A 124 3.32 5.55 -15.60
C PRO A 124 3.02 5.82 -17.08
N LYS A 125 1.81 6.30 -17.39
CA LYS A 125 1.44 6.75 -18.74
C LYS A 125 2.40 7.82 -19.25
N GLN A 126 2.88 8.69 -18.35
CA GLN A 126 3.90 9.68 -18.65
C GLN A 126 5.21 9.04 -19.14
N ALA A 127 5.64 7.93 -18.52
CA ALA A 127 6.83 7.18 -18.96
C ALA A 127 6.64 6.58 -20.36
N VAL A 128 5.45 6.03 -20.63
CA VAL A 128 5.10 5.45 -21.95
C VAL A 128 5.05 6.54 -23.02
N ALA A 129 4.45 7.70 -22.74
CA ALA A 129 4.40 8.83 -23.66
C ALA A 129 5.80 9.37 -24.00
N GLN A 130 6.70 9.42 -23.02
CA GLN A 130 8.10 9.83 -23.19
C GLN A 130 8.99 8.71 -23.70
N ASN A 131 8.50 7.49 -23.73
CA ASN A 131 9.22 6.28 -24.05
C ASN A 131 10.56 6.16 -23.33
N THR A 132 10.55 6.33 -22.00
CA THR A 132 11.74 6.31 -21.16
C THR A 132 12.35 4.90 -21.09
N PRO A 133 13.67 4.75 -20.90
CA PRO A 133 14.31 3.42 -20.83
C PRO A 133 13.94 2.67 -19.56
N ILE A 134 13.94 1.35 -19.64
CA ILE A 134 13.85 0.45 -18.48
C ILE A 134 15.29 0.15 -18.00
N ARG A 135 15.51 0.33 -16.71
CA ARG A 135 16.86 0.19 -16.13
C ARG A 135 17.38 -1.23 -16.25
N GLY A 136 18.60 -1.37 -16.79
CA GLY A 136 19.31 -2.67 -16.85
C GLY A 136 18.99 -3.51 -18.08
N THR A 137 18.19 -2.99 -19.01
CA THR A 137 17.78 -3.67 -20.25
C THR A 137 17.81 -2.72 -21.44
N ARG A 138 17.58 -3.23 -22.65
CA ARG A 138 17.37 -2.43 -23.87
C ARG A 138 15.92 -1.99 -24.04
N ALA A 139 14.99 -2.60 -23.30
CA ALA A 139 13.58 -2.28 -23.39
C ALA A 139 13.29 -0.84 -22.93
N ARG A 140 12.21 -0.31 -23.44
CA ARG A 140 11.68 1.01 -23.13
C ARG A 140 10.24 0.88 -22.61
N ALA A 141 9.70 1.95 -22.07
CA ALA A 141 8.37 1.96 -21.47
C ALA A 141 7.27 1.49 -22.42
N GLN A 142 7.35 1.86 -23.70
CA GLN A 142 6.37 1.42 -24.72
C GLN A 142 6.43 -0.09 -25.02
N ASP A 143 7.61 -0.71 -24.86
CA ASP A 143 7.78 -2.13 -25.18
C ASP A 143 7.06 -3.04 -24.18
N ILE A 144 6.91 -2.60 -22.93
CA ILE A 144 6.35 -3.39 -21.84
C ILE A 144 4.95 -2.94 -21.39
N ALA A 145 4.48 -1.77 -21.85
CA ALA A 145 3.19 -1.25 -21.43
C ALA A 145 2.02 -2.05 -22.02
N LYS A 146 1.07 -2.43 -21.18
CA LYS A 146 -0.22 -3.00 -21.52
C LYS A 146 -1.27 -1.88 -21.54
N GLN A 147 -1.36 -1.15 -22.66
CA GLN A 147 -2.11 0.11 -22.74
C GLN A 147 -3.63 -0.07 -22.67
N ASP A 148 -4.15 -1.26 -22.92
CA ASP A 148 -5.56 -1.64 -22.75
C ASP A 148 -5.88 -2.08 -21.30
N SER A 149 -4.90 -2.18 -20.42
CA SER A 149 -5.07 -2.42 -18.99
C SER A 149 -4.88 -1.11 -18.22
N THR A 150 -5.98 -0.50 -17.81
CA THR A 150 -6.00 0.81 -17.12
C THR A 150 -6.78 0.72 -15.82
N CYS A 151 -6.48 1.64 -14.90
CA CYS A 151 -7.28 1.84 -13.71
C CYS A 151 -8.48 2.75 -14.02
N GLY A 152 -9.68 2.36 -13.58
CA GLY A 152 -10.91 3.11 -13.86
C GLY A 152 -11.07 4.37 -12.99
N TRP A 153 -10.35 4.48 -11.88
CA TRP A 153 -10.47 5.57 -10.92
C TRP A 153 -9.20 6.43 -10.79
N ASN A 154 -8.05 5.92 -11.24
CA ASN A 154 -6.79 6.67 -11.26
C ASN A 154 -6.21 6.71 -12.68
N PRO A 155 -5.91 7.90 -13.25
CA PRO A 155 -5.50 8.02 -14.63
C PRO A 155 -4.00 7.80 -14.87
N ASP A 156 -3.20 7.56 -13.85
CA ASP A 156 -1.74 7.69 -13.92
C ASP A 156 -1.03 6.56 -14.67
N MET A 157 -1.60 5.33 -14.65
CA MET A 157 -0.85 4.12 -15.02
C MET A 157 -1.49 3.34 -16.18
N PHE A 158 -0.63 2.62 -16.92
CA PHE A 158 -1.00 1.44 -17.70
C PHE A 158 -0.52 0.19 -16.97
N GLY A 159 -1.14 -0.97 -17.23
CA GLY A 159 -0.60 -2.26 -16.81
C GLY A 159 0.73 -2.59 -17.48
N VAL A 160 1.42 -3.59 -16.97
CA VAL A 160 2.64 -4.14 -17.59
C VAL A 160 2.33 -5.49 -18.22
N ASP A 161 2.72 -5.67 -19.47
CA ASP A 161 2.66 -6.98 -20.15
C ASP A 161 3.87 -7.82 -19.69
N MET A 162 3.65 -8.70 -18.73
CA MET A 162 4.70 -9.51 -18.14
C MET A 162 5.29 -10.56 -19.09
N ALA A 163 4.70 -10.77 -20.27
CA ALA A 163 5.29 -11.61 -21.31
C ALA A 163 6.38 -10.90 -22.14
N LYS A 164 6.54 -9.59 -21.98
CA LYS A 164 7.51 -8.78 -22.73
C LYS A 164 8.88 -8.80 -22.08
N GLU A 165 9.92 -8.81 -22.91
CA GLU A 165 11.30 -8.61 -22.46
C GLU A 165 11.45 -7.26 -21.75
N GLY A 166 12.10 -7.25 -20.58
CA GLY A 166 12.27 -6.04 -19.76
C GLY A 166 11.15 -5.78 -18.75
N ALA A 167 9.99 -6.47 -18.84
CA ALA A 167 8.88 -6.28 -17.90
C ALA A 167 9.27 -6.66 -16.45
N GLN A 168 9.91 -7.80 -16.27
CA GLN A 168 10.41 -8.20 -14.95
C GLN A 168 11.54 -7.26 -14.47
N ASP A 169 12.42 -6.82 -15.37
CA ASP A 169 13.50 -5.88 -15.03
C ASP A 169 12.97 -4.54 -14.54
N TYR A 170 11.82 -4.09 -15.08
CA TYR A 170 11.13 -2.90 -14.58
C TYR A 170 10.79 -3.04 -13.09
N TYR A 171 10.04 -4.10 -12.71
CA TYR A 171 9.68 -4.34 -11.31
C TYR A 171 10.91 -4.60 -10.43
N ASP A 172 11.90 -5.37 -10.90
CA ASP A 172 13.16 -5.59 -10.19
C ASP A 172 13.86 -4.27 -9.88
N SER A 173 13.92 -3.36 -10.86
CA SER A 173 14.55 -2.04 -10.69
C SER A 173 13.77 -1.16 -9.72
N LEU A 174 12.43 -1.25 -9.74
CA LEU A 174 11.53 -0.48 -8.88
C LEU A 174 11.70 -0.91 -7.42
N PHE A 175 11.61 -2.21 -7.14
CA PHE A 175 11.76 -2.72 -5.77
C PHE A 175 13.19 -2.62 -5.24
N LYS A 176 14.21 -2.66 -6.10
CA LYS A 176 15.58 -2.31 -5.73
C LYS A 176 15.70 -0.84 -5.30
N LEU A 177 14.99 0.07 -5.98
CA LEU A 177 14.92 1.48 -5.58
C LEU A 177 14.25 1.62 -4.22
N TYR A 178 13.09 1.00 -4.00
CA TYR A 178 12.36 1.07 -2.72
C TYR A 178 13.15 0.44 -1.58
N ALA A 179 13.84 -0.66 -1.82
CA ALA A 179 14.77 -1.25 -0.85
C ALA A 179 15.91 -0.28 -0.48
N SER A 180 16.45 0.47 -1.45
CA SER A 180 17.49 1.47 -1.19
C SER A 180 16.99 2.68 -0.39
N TRP A 181 15.69 3.00 -0.47
CA TRP A 181 15.04 4.02 0.37
C TRP A 181 14.75 3.53 1.79
N GLY A 182 14.84 2.23 2.04
CA GLY A 182 14.52 1.66 3.35
C GLY A 182 13.05 1.30 3.53
N VAL A 183 12.31 1.05 2.44
CA VAL A 183 10.88 0.65 2.51
C VAL A 183 10.74 -0.75 3.10
N ASP A 184 9.85 -0.91 4.08
CA ASP A 184 9.54 -2.17 4.77
C ASP A 184 8.16 -2.73 4.43
N PHE A 185 7.28 -1.89 3.90
CA PHE A 185 5.89 -2.23 3.59
C PHE A 185 5.47 -1.53 2.30
N VAL A 186 4.81 -2.24 1.39
CA VAL A 186 4.26 -1.68 0.16
C VAL A 186 2.80 -2.08 0.00
N LYS A 187 1.91 -1.08 -0.06
CA LYS A 187 0.52 -1.22 -0.49
C LYS A 187 0.48 -0.99 -2.00
N VAL A 188 0.15 -2.02 -2.77
CA VAL A 188 0.00 -1.94 -4.23
C VAL A 188 -1.47 -1.82 -4.56
N ASP A 189 -1.85 -0.77 -5.25
CA ASP A 189 -3.23 -0.48 -5.60
C ASP A 189 -3.56 -0.82 -7.07
N ASP A 190 -4.85 -0.90 -7.40
CA ASP A 190 -5.40 -1.34 -8.69
C ASP A 190 -4.98 -2.78 -9.06
N ILE A 191 -4.68 -3.65 -8.09
CA ILE A 191 -4.12 -4.98 -8.35
C ILE A 191 -5.00 -6.15 -7.88
N SER A 192 -5.90 -5.91 -6.93
CA SER A 192 -6.76 -6.99 -6.40
C SER A 192 -8.04 -7.21 -7.19
N ARG A 193 -8.40 -6.27 -8.09
CA ARG A 193 -9.62 -6.26 -8.86
C ARG A 193 -9.38 -5.59 -10.22
N PRO A 194 -9.83 -6.15 -11.34
CA PRO A 194 -10.65 -7.36 -11.52
C PRO A 194 -9.93 -8.70 -11.28
N TYR A 195 -8.64 -8.71 -10.96
CA TYR A 195 -7.80 -9.88 -10.71
C TYR A 195 -7.72 -10.83 -11.90
N ASP A 196 -7.61 -10.28 -13.07
CA ASP A 196 -7.44 -11.02 -14.32
C ASP A 196 -5.99 -11.51 -14.52
N ASN A 197 -5.68 -12.02 -15.69
CA ASN A 197 -4.34 -12.53 -15.99
C ASN A 197 -3.24 -11.46 -15.91
N VAL A 198 -3.58 -10.19 -16.18
CA VAL A 198 -2.60 -9.08 -16.11
C VAL A 198 -2.24 -8.81 -14.65
N GLN A 199 -3.24 -8.58 -13.78
CA GLN A 199 -2.99 -8.33 -12.36
C GLN A 199 -2.28 -9.51 -11.69
N ARG A 200 -2.68 -10.75 -11.97
CA ARG A 200 -2.02 -11.94 -11.39
C ARG A 200 -0.55 -12.02 -11.77
N ALA A 201 -0.23 -11.81 -13.06
CA ALA A 201 1.15 -11.82 -13.53
C ALA A 201 1.97 -10.68 -12.91
N GLU A 202 1.36 -9.50 -12.70
CA GLU A 202 2.01 -8.38 -12.02
C GLU A 202 2.23 -8.67 -10.52
N VAL A 203 1.28 -9.32 -9.83
CA VAL A 203 1.46 -9.77 -8.42
C VAL A 203 2.66 -10.71 -8.29
N GLU A 204 2.75 -11.71 -9.18
CA GLU A 204 3.87 -12.66 -9.20
C GLU A 204 5.21 -11.94 -9.47
N ALA A 205 5.22 -11.00 -10.42
CA ALA A 205 6.41 -10.23 -10.78
C ALA A 205 6.85 -9.31 -9.62
N ILE A 206 5.91 -8.65 -8.94
CA ILE A 206 6.15 -7.82 -7.78
C ILE A 206 6.73 -8.66 -6.64
N ARG A 207 6.13 -9.83 -6.33
CA ARG A 207 6.66 -10.73 -5.30
C ARG A 207 8.09 -11.16 -5.61
N LYS A 208 8.36 -11.57 -6.84
CA LYS A 208 9.70 -11.94 -7.30
C LYS A 208 10.70 -10.78 -7.20
N ALA A 209 10.28 -9.57 -7.55
CA ALA A 209 11.11 -8.37 -7.44
C ALA A 209 11.43 -8.02 -5.98
N ILE A 210 10.45 -8.14 -5.07
CA ILE A 210 10.69 -7.97 -3.64
C ILE A 210 11.73 -8.98 -3.13
N ASP A 211 11.56 -10.26 -3.46
CA ASP A 211 12.49 -11.31 -3.02
C ASP A 211 13.91 -11.05 -3.56
N LYS A 212 14.02 -10.62 -4.82
CA LYS A 212 15.30 -10.27 -5.46
C LYS A 212 15.94 -9.00 -4.87
N SER A 213 15.16 -8.10 -4.31
CA SER A 213 15.66 -6.87 -3.68
C SER A 213 16.54 -7.14 -2.45
N GLY A 214 16.36 -8.29 -1.81
CA GLY A 214 17.05 -8.70 -0.59
C GLY A 214 16.52 -8.04 0.70
N ARG A 215 15.53 -7.11 0.59
CA ARG A 215 14.90 -6.49 1.75
C ARG A 215 13.59 -7.20 2.11
N PRO A 216 13.30 -7.46 3.40
CA PRO A 216 12.06 -8.12 3.83
C PRO A 216 10.87 -7.15 3.78
N ILE A 217 10.38 -6.85 2.56
CA ILE A 217 9.24 -5.97 2.34
C ILE A 217 7.95 -6.77 2.47
N VAL A 218 7.02 -6.28 3.29
CA VAL A 218 5.64 -6.78 3.39
C VAL A 218 4.85 -6.29 2.20
N LEU A 219 4.16 -7.18 1.49
CA LEU A 219 3.32 -6.88 0.34
C LEU A 219 1.84 -6.91 0.73
N SER A 220 1.16 -5.77 0.55
CA SER A 220 -0.28 -5.60 0.70
C SER A 220 -0.91 -5.29 -0.65
N LEU A 221 -1.99 -5.99 -1.01
CA LEU A 221 -2.74 -5.80 -2.26
C LEU A 221 -4.03 -5.03 -2.02
N SER A 222 -4.32 -4.02 -2.86
CA SER A 222 -5.46 -3.12 -2.78
C SER A 222 -5.94 -2.74 -4.20
N PRO A 223 -7.18 -2.21 -4.40
CA PRO A 223 -8.29 -2.29 -3.47
C PRO A 223 -8.89 -3.68 -3.46
N GLY A 224 -9.91 -3.93 -2.60
CA GLY A 224 -10.76 -5.13 -2.69
C GLY A 224 -11.86 -4.92 -3.72
N ASP A 225 -12.81 -5.85 -3.84
CA ASP A 225 -12.71 -7.11 -3.08
C ASP A 225 -11.99 -8.14 -3.97
N THR A 226 -10.92 -8.68 -3.44
CA THR A 226 -10.24 -9.80 -4.10
C THR A 226 -11.24 -10.95 -4.29
N PRO A 227 -11.40 -11.53 -5.50
CA PRO A 227 -12.31 -12.66 -5.68
C PRO A 227 -11.84 -13.87 -4.85
N LEU A 228 -12.77 -14.47 -4.11
CA LEU A 228 -12.48 -15.55 -3.15
C LEU A 228 -11.80 -16.76 -3.81
N ASP A 229 -12.15 -17.06 -5.06
CA ASP A 229 -11.56 -18.17 -5.83
C ASP A 229 -10.04 -18.05 -6.03
N TYR A 230 -9.48 -16.87 -5.82
CA TYR A 230 -8.04 -16.63 -5.89
C TYR A 230 -7.35 -16.56 -4.51
N GLY A 231 -8.02 -16.99 -3.46
CA GLY A 231 -7.49 -16.99 -2.09
C GLY A 231 -6.11 -17.66 -1.97
N GLU A 232 -5.93 -18.84 -2.56
CA GLU A 232 -4.64 -19.54 -2.56
C GLU A 232 -3.55 -18.76 -3.31
N HIS A 233 -3.91 -18.12 -4.44
CA HIS A 233 -2.95 -17.33 -5.21
C HIS A 233 -2.44 -16.11 -4.42
N VAL A 234 -3.34 -15.36 -3.79
CA VAL A 234 -2.91 -14.20 -2.99
C VAL A 234 -2.13 -14.62 -1.75
N MET A 235 -2.52 -15.70 -1.06
CA MET A 235 -1.76 -16.28 0.05
C MET A 235 -0.33 -16.64 -0.37
N LYS A 236 -0.16 -17.20 -1.56
CA LYS A 236 1.15 -17.61 -2.08
C LYS A 236 2.07 -16.44 -2.41
N HIS A 237 1.55 -15.27 -2.76
CA HIS A 237 2.36 -14.18 -3.30
C HIS A 237 2.35 -12.91 -2.46
N ALA A 238 1.36 -12.70 -1.59
CA ALA A 238 1.23 -11.50 -0.75
C ALA A 238 1.18 -11.85 0.75
N ASN A 239 1.35 -10.82 1.57
CA ASN A 239 1.15 -10.91 3.03
C ASN A 239 -0.24 -10.45 3.44
N LEU A 240 -0.80 -9.48 2.72
CA LEU A 240 -2.14 -8.94 2.93
C LEU A 240 -2.83 -8.77 1.58
N TRP A 241 -4.16 -8.87 1.57
CA TRP A 241 -5.01 -8.55 0.42
C TRP A 241 -6.37 -8.06 0.89
N ARG A 242 -6.85 -7.01 0.25
CA ARG A 242 -8.15 -6.41 0.56
C ARG A 242 -9.29 -7.34 0.20
N ILE A 243 -10.24 -7.48 1.11
CA ILE A 243 -11.44 -8.31 0.94
C ILE A 243 -12.70 -7.48 0.71
N SER A 244 -12.55 -6.17 0.63
CA SER A 244 -13.62 -5.20 0.34
C SER A 244 -13.07 -4.03 -0.44
N ASP A 245 -13.95 -3.25 -1.05
CA ASP A 245 -13.64 -1.88 -1.45
C ASP A 245 -13.27 -1.02 -0.25
N ASP A 246 -12.94 0.25 -0.50
CA ASP A 246 -12.55 1.18 0.56
C ASP A 246 -13.62 1.25 1.66
N PHE A 247 -13.19 0.92 2.86
CA PHE A 247 -14.02 0.91 4.05
C PHE A 247 -14.02 2.29 4.71
N TRP A 248 -15.20 2.88 4.76
CA TRP A 248 -15.41 4.17 5.39
C TRP A 248 -16.35 4.03 6.60
N ASP A 249 -16.40 5.06 7.42
CA ASP A 249 -17.18 5.19 8.67
C ASP A 249 -18.70 5.21 8.46
N ARG A 250 -19.22 4.10 7.93
CA ARG A 250 -20.65 3.87 7.68
C ARG A 250 -21.08 2.51 8.21
N TRP A 251 -22.27 2.44 8.78
CA TRP A 251 -22.82 1.21 9.35
C TRP A 251 -22.94 0.06 8.35
N GLN A 252 -23.47 0.31 7.16
CA GLN A 252 -23.73 -0.76 6.20
C GLN A 252 -22.47 -1.55 5.80
N PRO A 253 -21.32 -0.92 5.40
CA PRO A 253 -20.08 -1.63 5.17
C PRO A 253 -19.57 -2.39 6.40
N LEU A 254 -19.72 -1.84 7.61
CA LEU A 254 -19.33 -2.52 8.85
C LEU A 254 -20.18 -3.78 9.09
N HIS A 255 -21.48 -3.70 8.90
CA HIS A 255 -22.38 -4.85 9.01
C HIS A 255 -22.04 -5.93 7.97
N GLU A 256 -21.79 -5.57 6.72
CA GLU A 256 -21.44 -6.51 5.66
C GLU A 256 -20.09 -7.20 5.88
N MET A 257 -19.17 -6.56 6.62
CA MET A 257 -17.84 -7.08 6.87
C MET A 257 -17.86 -8.38 7.69
N PHE A 258 -18.86 -8.62 8.52
CA PHE A 258 -19.03 -9.90 9.24
C PHE A 258 -19.05 -11.08 8.27
N GLY A 259 -19.90 -11.03 7.27
CA GLY A 259 -20.00 -12.10 6.27
C GLY A 259 -18.80 -12.19 5.34
N ARG A 260 -18.12 -11.08 5.04
CA ARG A 260 -16.89 -11.08 4.25
C ARG A 260 -15.76 -11.79 5.00
N LEU A 261 -15.52 -11.41 6.25
CA LEU A 261 -14.49 -12.02 7.10
C LEU A 261 -14.73 -13.49 7.38
N GLU A 262 -15.99 -13.90 7.56
CA GLU A 262 -16.37 -15.31 7.68
C GLU A 262 -15.93 -16.12 6.46
N LYS A 263 -16.24 -15.65 5.25
CA LYS A 263 -15.89 -16.30 3.99
C LYS A 263 -14.37 -16.41 3.78
N TRP A 264 -13.60 -15.41 4.22
CA TRP A 264 -12.15 -15.37 4.07
C TRP A 264 -11.39 -16.12 5.18
N THR A 265 -12.06 -16.58 6.24
CA THR A 265 -11.43 -17.31 7.34
C THR A 265 -10.59 -18.52 6.90
N PRO A 266 -11.00 -19.33 5.88
CA PRO A 266 -10.19 -20.47 5.41
C PRO A 266 -8.87 -20.06 4.74
N HIS A 267 -8.77 -18.83 4.23
CA HIS A 267 -7.60 -18.29 3.53
C HIS A 267 -6.71 -17.41 4.44
N ARG A 268 -6.57 -17.81 5.71
CA ARG A 268 -5.77 -17.09 6.70
C ARG A 268 -4.72 -18.00 7.33
N ALA A 269 -3.49 -17.50 7.37
CA ALA A 269 -2.38 -18.18 8.03
C ALA A 269 -1.38 -17.17 8.62
N PRO A 270 -0.49 -17.56 9.56
CA PRO A 270 0.62 -16.73 9.98
C PRO A 270 1.44 -16.26 8.78
N GLY A 271 1.48 -14.96 8.53
CA GLY A 271 2.15 -14.36 7.37
C GLY A 271 1.27 -14.03 6.17
N ALA A 272 -0.01 -14.46 6.20
CA ALA A 272 -0.97 -14.28 5.11
C ALA A 272 -2.34 -13.88 5.69
N TRP A 273 -2.77 -12.65 5.47
CA TRP A 273 -3.87 -12.02 6.19
C TRP A 273 -4.90 -11.37 5.25
N PRO A 274 -6.17 -11.84 5.28
CA PRO A 274 -7.28 -11.08 4.70
C PRO A 274 -7.39 -9.70 5.38
N ASP A 275 -7.45 -8.64 4.57
CA ASP A 275 -7.43 -7.26 5.04
C ASP A 275 -8.82 -6.63 4.87
N ALA A 276 -9.47 -6.32 5.98
CA ALA A 276 -10.77 -5.68 6.02
C ALA A 276 -10.70 -4.14 5.86
N ASP A 277 -9.51 -3.64 5.53
CA ASP A 277 -9.17 -2.23 5.36
C ASP A 277 -8.87 -1.45 6.65
N MET A 278 -8.62 -0.18 6.46
CA MET A 278 -8.23 0.78 7.49
C MET A 278 -9.33 0.99 8.53
N LEU A 279 -8.93 1.49 9.69
CA LEU A 279 -9.83 1.92 10.75
C LEU A 279 -10.06 3.44 10.64
N PRO A 280 -11.22 3.89 10.12
CA PRO A 280 -11.51 5.31 9.90
C PRO A 280 -11.94 5.99 11.19
N PHE A 281 -11.07 5.96 12.20
CA PHE A 281 -11.33 6.50 13.54
C PHE A 281 -10.67 7.87 13.73
N GLY A 282 -11.14 8.62 14.73
CA GLY A 282 -10.60 9.93 15.08
C GLY A 282 -10.93 11.00 14.05
N THR A 283 -9.94 11.82 13.68
CA THR A 283 -10.09 12.90 12.70
C THR A 283 -9.66 12.42 11.32
N ILE A 284 -10.58 12.38 10.37
CA ILE A 284 -10.39 11.94 8.98
C ILE A 284 -10.78 13.03 7.99
N GLU A 285 -10.58 12.82 6.68
CA GLU A 285 -10.91 13.78 5.61
C GLU A 285 -10.50 15.22 5.98
N PHE A 286 -9.22 15.38 6.37
CA PHE A 286 -8.56 16.64 6.77
C PHE A 286 -8.96 17.21 8.12
N LYS A 287 -10.21 17.13 8.55
CA LYS A 287 -10.70 17.75 9.80
C LYS A 287 -12.05 17.23 10.29
N ARG A 288 -12.67 16.30 9.61
CA ARG A 288 -13.95 15.74 10.01
C ARG A 288 -13.73 14.64 11.07
N PRO A 289 -14.45 14.64 12.18
CA PRO A 289 -14.47 13.47 13.06
C PRO A 289 -15.09 12.28 12.33
N THR A 290 -14.74 11.07 12.76
CA THR A 290 -15.42 9.85 12.31
C THR A 290 -16.93 9.95 12.57
N ASN A 291 -17.74 9.41 11.64
CA ASN A 291 -19.18 9.29 11.84
C ASN A 291 -19.55 8.08 12.72
N PHE A 292 -18.64 7.16 12.96
CA PHE A 292 -18.90 6.05 13.86
C PHE A 292 -19.14 6.54 15.28
N THR A 293 -20.22 6.09 15.90
CA THR A 293 -20.41 6.18 17.34
C THR A 293 -19.30 5.44 18.08
N GLN A 294 -19.15 5.68 19.38
CA GLN A 294 -18.18 4.96 20.20
C GLN A 294 -18.43 3.44 20.17
N ASP A 295 -19.69 3.01 20.22
CA ASP A 295 -20.05 1.59 20.15
C ASP A 295 -19.71 0.97 18.79
N GLU A 296 -19.92 1.68 17.68
CA GLU A 296 -19.53 1.21 16.35
C GLU A 296 -17.99 1.13 16.20
N GLN A 297 -17.24 2.06 16.77
CA GLN A 297 -15.77 1.98 16.80
C GLN A 297 -15.29 0.76 17.58
N VAL A 298 -15.85 0.50 18.78
CA VAL A 298 -15.57 -0.70 19.57
C VAL A 298 -15.93 -1.97 18.81
N LEU A 299 -17.11 -2.01 18.19
CA LEU A 299 -17.55 -3.15 17.37
C LEU A 299 -16.60 -3.41 16.21
N CYS A 300 -16.24 -2.37 15.46
CA CYS A 300 -15.31 -2.46 14.32
C CYS A 300 -13.96 -3.01 14.77
N LEU A 301 -13.34 -2.42 15.78
CA LEU A 301 -12.05 -2.87 16.29
C LEU A 301 -12.13 -4.32 16.81
N SER A 302 -13.19 -4.68 17.52
CA SER A 302 -13.41 -6.04 18.02
C SER A 302 -13.52 -7.04 16.88
N LEU A 303 -14.27 -6.71 15.83
CA LEU A 303 -14.43 -7.58 14.65
C LEU A 303 -13.09 -7.79 13.93
N TRP A 304 -12.31 -6.71 13.69
CA TRP A 304 -10.97 -6.82 13.08
C TRP A 304 -10.03 -7.68 13.93
N CYS A 305 -10.03 -7.50 15.26
CA CYS A 305 -9.20 -8.29 16.17
C CYS A 305 -9.57 -9.78 16.15
N ILE A 306 -10.87 -10.12 16.22
CA ILE A 306 -11.35 -11.52 16.21
C ILE A 306 -11.03 -12.19 14.86
N ALA A 307 -11.24 -11.47 13.77
CA ALA A 307 -10.95 -11.95 12.43
C ALA A 307 -9.46 -11.97 12.10
N ARG A 308 -8.61 -11.36 12.93
CA ARG A 308 -7.18 -11.15 12.67
C ARG A 308 -6.92 -10.39 11.36
N SER A 309 -7.74 -9.40 11.07
CA SER A 309 -7.42 -8.41 10.04
C SER A 309 -6.25 -7.54 10.48
N PRO A 310 -5.43 -7.04 9.56
CA PRO A 310 -4.52 -5.94 9.86
C PRO A 310 -5.24 -4.78 10.54
N LEU A 311 -4.57 -4.10 11.47
CA LEU A 311 -5.10 -2.94 12.16
C LEU A 311 -4.36 -1.69 11.66
N ILE A 312 -4.89 -1.02 10.66
CA ILE A 312 -4.28 0.17 10.08
C ILE A 312 -5.14 1.39 10.42
N PHE A 313 -4.65 2.22 11.30
CA PHE A 313 -5.34 3.44 11.73
C PHE A 313 -5.31 4.50 10.61
N GLY A 314 -6.47 5.10 10.31
CA GLY A 314 -6.61 6.06 9.20
C GLY A 314 -6.66 7.52 9.64
N GLY A 315 -6.92 7.81 10.90
CA GLY A 315 -7.10 9.18 11.40
C GLY A 315 -5.80 9.94 11.68
N ASP A 316 -5.93 11.24 11.89
CA ASP A 316 -4.84 12.15 12.25
C ASP A 316 -4.38 11.90 13.69
N LEU A 317 -3.21 11.28 13.86
CA LEU A 317 -2.66 10.90 15.16
C LEU A 317 -2.27 12.11 16.02
N THR A 318 -2.13 13.29 15.43
CA THR A 318 -1.87 14.54 16.19
C THR A 318 -3.14 15.14 16.78
N LYS A 319 -4.31 14.55 16.50
CA LYS A 319 -5.63 15.01 16.93
C LYS A 319 -6.49 13.88 17.52
N LEU A 320 -5.85 12.95 18.21
CA LEU A 320 -6.55 11.86 18.88
C LEU A 320 -7.43 12.38 20.01
N ASP A 321 -8.67 11.91 20.08
CA ASP A 321 -9.53 12.17 21.22
C ASP A 321 -9.26 11.17 22.37
N PRO A 322 -9.65 11.51 23.62
CA PRO A 322 -9.41 10.64 24.77
C PRO A 322 -10.07 9.25 24.68
N PHE A 323 -11.11 9.09 23.86
CA PHE A 323 -11.79 7.80 23.68
C PHE A 323 -10.88 6.78 23.01
N ILE A 324 -10.06 7.21 22.04
CA ILE A 324 -9.14 6.34 21.28
C ILE A 324 -8.08 5.67 22.21
N PHE A 325 -7.83 6.26 23.39
CA PHE A 325 -6.84 5.75 24.36
C PHE A 325 -7.44 4.81 25.42
N ARG A 326 -8.73 4.51 25.37
CA ARG A 326 -9.43 3.63 26.32
C ARG A 326 -9.52 2.19 25.82
#